data_4a17b02a0fe3053900be4f1c78256702
#
_entry.id   4a17b02a0fe3053900be4f1c78256702
#
_cell.length_a   1.000
_cell.length_b   1.000
_cell.length_c   1.000
_cell.angle_alpha   90.00
_cell.angle_beta   90.00
_cell.angle_gamma   90.00
#
_symmetry.space_group_name_H-M   'P 1'
#
loop_
_entity.id
_entity.type
_entity.pdbx_description
1 polymer ?
#
loop_
_entity_poly.entity_id
_entity_poly.type
_entity_poly.pdbx_seq_one_letter_code
_entity_poly.pdbx_strand_id
1 'polypeptide(L)'
;MRNLILQVIGGAVLAAGLGLPAQAADVPRQASPGTLNYVEGQVSMAGQTLDAKSVGSAQLQPGESLTTRNGKAELLLTPGVFLRLGDNTSVEMISPNLTNTEVEIHQGEAMIEVAELHPQNNLRVDEDGVTTRLMKDGLYDFDANQNNVLVYKGEALVSVGDRVVKLKGGRQLALGDADRKPQKFDKGQFEAGSLYQWASLRSSYVAEANIDAAAPYAGGGFYYPGWNWDPWFDAYTWIPGDGVFWSPFGWGYYSPFYVYDSPFFFGGYGYGYGRYHHHFGPNYRSWGPGPHYYGGFSGGHYHGGGNGGQGFTGGYHGGGGEVHGGSGGFHGGGGGGGFHGGGGHGH
;
A
#
# COMPACT_ATOMS: atom_id res chain seq x y z
N MET A 1 -14.38 -23.71 92.65
CA MET A 1 -14.17 -24.25 91.30
C MET A 1 -14.53 -23.17 90.28
N ARG A 2 -13.56 -22.45 89.80
CA ARG A 2 -13.75 -21.26 88.93
C ARG A 2 -13.21 -21.64 87.58
N ASN A 3 -14.11 -21.67 86.60
CA ASN A 3 -13.82 -21.90 85.16
C ASN A 3 -13.32 -20.59 84.57
N LEU A 4 -12.06 -20.60 84.11
CA LEU A 4 -11.49 -19.51 83.33
C LEU A 4 -11.85 -19.77 81.84
N ILE A 5 -12.60 -18.85 81.25
CA ILE A 5 -12.90 -18.87 79.80
C ILE A 5 -11.87 -17.93 79.13
N LEU A 6 -10.98 -18.53 78.32
CA LEU A 6 -10.04 -17.82 77.47
C LEU A 6 -10.77 -17.40 76.18
N GLN A 7 -10.96 -16.11 75.95
CA GLN A 7 -11.43 -15.58 74.69
C GLN A 7 -10.23 -15.35 73.77
N VAL A 8 -10.16 -16.08 72.64
CA VAL A 8 -9.22 -15.82 71.55
C VAL A 8 -9.89 -14.86 70.58
N ILE A 9 -9.38 -13.64 70.51
CA ILE A 9 -9.79 -12.66 69.52
C ILE A 9 -8.97 -12.90 68.26
N GLY A 10 -9.61 -13.51 67.26
CA GLY A 10 -9.04 -13.68 65.92
C GLY A 10 -9.21 -12.39 65.12
N GLY A 11 -8.14 -11.65 64.90
CA GLY A 11 -8.14 -10.51 63.99
C GLY A 11 -8.13 -10.98 62.53
N ALA A 12 -9.23 -10.74 61.79
CA ALA A 12 -9.29 -10.92 60.36
C ALA A 12 -8.71 -9.67 59.66
N VAL A 13 -7.52 -9.83 59.08
CA VAL A 13 -6.91 -8.82 58.22
C VAL A 13 -7.58 -8.94 56.85
N LEU A 14 -8.50 -8.02 56.54
CA LEU A 14 -9.04 -7.84 55.16
C LEU A 14 -7.95 -7.18 54.30
N ALA A 15 -7.25 -7.95 53.49
CA ALA A 15 -6.40 -7.44 52.40
C ALA A 15 -7.35 -7.01 51.25
N ALA A 16 -7.70 -5.73 51.20
CA ALA A 16 -8.34 -5.12 50.03
C ALA A 16 -7.31 -5.04 48.91
N GLY A 17 -7.27 -6.05 48.06
CA GLY A 17 -6.51 -6.03 46.82
C GLY A 17 -7.20 -5.01 45.87
N LEU A 18 -6.56 -3.87 45.69
CA LEU A 18 -6.87 -2.94 44.62
C LEU A 18 -6.47 -3.61 43.29
N GLY A 19 -7.38 -4.38 42.73
CA GLY A 19 -7.27 -4.86 41.35
C GLY A 19 -7.38 -3.64 40.43
N LEU A 20 -6.23 -3.13 39.95
CA LEU A 20 -6.24 -2.23 38.80
C LEU A 20 -6.86 -3.01 37.63
N PRO A 21 -7.86 -2.46 36.92
CA PRO A 21 -8.32 -3.08 35.73
C PRO A 21 -7.13 -3.15 34.77
N ALA A 22 -6.65 -4.34 34.46
CA ALA A 22 -5.77 -4.54 33.34
C ALA A 22 -6.57 -4.10 32.12
N GLN A 23 -6.24 -2.95 31.54
CA GLN A 23 -6.70 -2.59 30.21
C GLN A 23 -6.13 -3.68 29.29
N ALA A 24 -6.99 -4.59 28.88
CA ALA A 24 -6.66 -5.49 27.79
C ALA A 24 -6.31 -4.59 26.62
N ALA A 25 -5.07 -4.59 26.20
CA ALA A 25 -4.68 -3.98 24.94
C ALA A 25 -5.57 -4.65 23.90
N ASP A 26 -6.37 -3.85 23.16
CA ASP A 26 -7.15 -4.34 22.04
C ASP A 26 -6.17 -4.98 21.05
N VAL A 27 -6.06 -6.30 21.10
CA VAL A 27 -5.27 -7.04 20.10
C VAL A 27 -6.06 -6.91 18.79
N PRO A 28 -5.48 -6.32 17.74
CA PRO A 28 -6.17 -6.21 16.47
C PRO A 28 -6.68 -7.57 16.02
N ARG A 29 -7.93 -7.62 15.59
CA ARG A 29 -8.50 -8.86 15.03
C ARG A 29 -7.71 -9.23 13.78
N GLN A 30 -7.65 -10.53 13.49
CA GLN A 30 -7.07 -10.97 12.22
C GLN A 30 -7.85 -10.30 11.07
N ALA A 31 -7.16 -9.55 10.21
CA ALA A 31 -7.80 -8.86 9.10
C ALA A 31 -8.38 -9.87 8.09
N SER A 32 -9.52 -9.50 7.54
CA SER A 32 -10.27 -10.24 6.53
C SER A 32 -10.82 -9.26 5.50
N PRO A 33 -11.33 -9.71 4.36
CA PRO A 33 -11.93 -8.81 3.38
C PRO A 33 -13.00 -7.91 4.01
N GLY A 34 -12.94 -6.62 3.70
CA GLY A 34 -13.80 -5.59 4.28
C GLY A 34 -13.25 -4.93 5.54
N THR A 35 -12.10 -5.36 6.10
CA THR A 35 -11.50 -4.68 7.26
C THR A 35 -11.10 -3.25 6.90
N LEU A 36 -11.53 -2.28 7.73
CA LEU A 36 -11.14 -0.88 7.61
C LEU A 36 -9.66 -0.72 7.98
N ASN A 37 -8.86 -0.18 7.06
CA ASN A 37 -7.44 0.02 7.24
C ASN A 37 -7.02 1.48 7.40
N TYR A 38 -7.88 2.40 6.97
CA TYR A 38 -7.67 3.83 7.16
C TYR A 38 -8.98 4.60 7.01
N VAL A 39 -9.08 5.72 7.72
CA VAL A 39 -10.20 6.64 7.63
C VAL A 39 -9.75 8.07 7.91
N GLU A 40 -10.23 9.02 7.09
CA GLU A 40 -10.10 10.45 7.33
C GLU A 40 -11.36 11.20 6.92
N GLY A 41 -11.62 12.34 7.59
CA GLY A 41 -12.80 13.16 7.31
C GLY A 41 -14.11 12.50 7.74
N GLN A 42 -15.15 12.66 6.92
CA GLN A 42 -16.51 12.18 7.23
C GLN A 42 -16.76 10.85 6.53
N VAL A 43 -16.70 9.78 7.30
CA VAL A 43 -16.93 8.41 6.81
C VAL A 43 -17.89 7.69 7.74
N SER A 44 -18.76 6.86 7.18
CA SER A 44 -19.68 5.99 7.91
C SER A 44 -19.76 4.61 7.29
N MET A 45 -19.99 3.59 8.12
CA MET A 45 -20.21 2.20 7.73
C MET A 45 -21.49 1.70 8.38
N ALA A 46 -22.41 1.14 7.60
CA ALA A 46 -23.74 0.71 8.07
C ALA A 46 -24.44 1.80 8.89
N GLY A 47 -24.29 3.09 8.52
CA GLY A 47 -24.87 4.24 9.21
C GLY A 47 -24.14 4.71 10.48
N GLN A 48 -23.08 4.04 10.91
CA GLN A 48 -22.26 4.43 12.06
C GLN A 48 -21.05 5.25 11.60
N THR A 49 -20.81 6.39 12.23
CA THR A 49 -19.63 7.22 11.94
C THR A 49 -18.37 6.49 12.36
N LEU A 50 -17.38 6.51 11.50
CA LEU A 50 -16.05 5.93 11.73
C LEU A 50 -15.04 7.01 12.11
N ASP A 51 -14.07 6.61 12.93
CA ASP A 51 -12.90 7.42 13.31
C ASP A 51 -11.63 6.55 13.32
N ALA A 52 -10.50 7.13 13.69
CA ALA A 52 -9.23 6.41 13.75
C ALA A 52 -9.26 5.17 14.68
N LYS A 53 -10.13 5.15 15.70
CA LYS A 53 -10.27 3.99 16.61
C LYS A 53 -11.04 2.84 15.95
N SER A 54 -11.73 3.11 14.87
CA SER A 54 -12.46 2.09 14.09
C SER A 54 -11.51 1.28 13.19
N VAL A 55 -10.29 1.79 12.95
CA VAL A 55 -9.29 1.11 12.11
C VAL A 55 -8.88 -0.21 12.75
N GLY A 56 -8.81 -1.26 11.96
CA GLY A 56 -8.49 -2.61 12.39
C GLY A 56 -9.61 -3.36 13.12
N SER A 57 -10.64 -2.65 13.62
CA SER A 57 -11.78 -3.25 14.33
C SER A 57 -13.08 -3.25 13.53
N ALA A 58 -13.32 -2.22 12.72
CA ALA A 58 -14.49 -2.16 11.84
C ALA A 58 -14.26 -3.01 10.59
N GLN A 59 -15.30 -3.75 10.20
CA GLN A 59 -15.29 -4.61 9.03
C GLN A 59 -16.62 -4.49 8.30
N LEU A 60 -16.57 -4.17 7.02
CA LEU A 60 -17.73 -4.09 6.13
C LEU A 60 -18.26 -5.51 5.86
N GLN A 61 -19.47 -5.79 6.34
CA GLN A 61 -20.11 -7.08 6.20
C GLN A 61 -20.90 -7.18 4.88
N PRO A 62 -21.25 -8.40 4.41
CA PRO A 62 -22.11 -8.57 3.23
C PRO A 62 -23.43 -7.80 3.39
N GLY A 63 -23.78 -7.03 2.35
CA GLY A 63 -24.96 -6.17 2.31
C GLY A 63 -24.83 -4.86 3.09
N GLU A 64 -23.68 -4.59 3.70
CA GLU A 64 -23.42 -3.31 4.34
C GLU A 64 -22.69 -2.37 3.38
N SER A 65 -22.92 -1.06 3.55
CA SER A 65 -22.27 -0.02 2.78
C SER A 65 -21.33 0.81 3.65
N LEU A 66 -20.16 1.16 3.10
CA LEU A 66 -19.29 2.21 3.58
C LEU A 66 -19.48 3.44 2.69
N THR A 67 -19.70 4.59 3.30
CA THR A 67 -19.93 5.85 2.60
C THR A 67 -18.98 6.93 3.10
N THR A 68 -18.28 7.57 2.18
CA THR A 68 -17.52 8.79 2.43
C THR A 68 -18.35 10.00 2.01
N ARG A 69 -18.18 11.14 2.70
CA ARG A 69 -18.66 12.44 2.26
C ARG A 69 -17.44 13.30 1.92
N ASN A 70 -17.11 14.27 2.76
CA ASN A 70 -15.83 14.97 2.67
C ASN A 70 -14.80 14.17 3.48
N GLY A 71 -14.29 13.08 2.90
CA GLY A 71 -13.42 12.12 3.58
C GLY A 71 -12.98 10.97 2.67
N LYS A 72 -12.04 10.17 3.16
CA LYS A 72 -11.48 9.03 2.44
C LYS A 72 -11.38 7.81 3.34
N ALA A 73 -11.39 6.63 2.74
CA ALA A 73 -11.22 5.37 3.46
C ALA A 73 -10.40 4.36 2.66
N GLU A 74 -9.72 3.47 3.38
CA GLU A 74 -9.06 2.29 2.81
C GLU A 74 -9.63 1.03 3.45
N LEU A 75 -10.04 0.09 2.61
CA LEU A 75 -10.48 -1.25 2.99
C LEU A 75 -9.49 -2.28 2.47
N LEU A 76 -9.28 -3.33 3.26
CA LEU A 76 -8.56 -4.51 2.84
C LEU A 76 -9.52 -5.46 2.10
N LEU A 77 -9.10 -5.97 0.96
CA LEU A 77 -9.81 -7.04 0.26
C LEU A 77 -9.08 -8.37 0.47
N THR A 78 -8.46 -8.93 -0.56
CA THR A 78 -7.58 -10.09 -0.36
C THR A 78 -6.17 -9.63 0.01
N PRO A 79 -5.30 -10.47 0.61
CA PRO A 79 -3.92 -10.11 0.89
C PRO A 79 -3.22 -9.51 -0.33
N GLY A 80 -2.60 -8.32 -0.17
CA GLY A 80 -2.00 -7.57 -1.26
C GLY A 80 -2.96 -6.72 -2.10
N VAL A 81 -4.25 -6.62 -1.72
CA VAL A 81 -5.26 -5.84 -2.45
C VAL A 81 -5.93 -4.83 -1.54
N PHE A 82 -5.84 -3.55 -1.92
CA PHE A 82 -6.36 -2.41 -1.18
C PHE A 82 -7.43 -1.68 -2.00
N LEU A 83 -8.60 -1.47 -1.41
CA LEU A 83 -9.66 -0.65 -1.98
C LEU A 83 -9.63 0.71 -1.30
N ARG A 84 -9.50 1.77 -2.08
CA ARG A 84 -9.47 3.16 -1.61
C ARG A 84 -10.63 3.95 -2.16
N LEU A 85 -11.32 4.65 -1.28
CA LEU A 85 -12.49 5.44 -1.62
C LEU A 85 -12.16 6.92 -1.55
N GLY A 86 -12.54 7.65 -2.61
CA GLY A 86 -12.49 9.10 -2.68
C GLY A 86 -13.62 9.79 -1.90
N ASP A 87 -13.72 11.11 -2.06
CA ASP A 87 -14.82 11.88 -1.48
C ASP A 87 -16.16 11.49 -2.13
N ASN A 88 -17.26 11.57 -1.37
CA ASN A 88 -18.63 11.30 -1.84
C ASN A 88 -18.79 9.93 -2.54
N THR A 89 -18.14 8.92 -2.00
CA THR A 89 -18.14 7.55 -2.54
C THR A 89 -18.93 6.62 -1.65
N SER A 90 -19.66 5.69 -2.25
CA SER A 90 -20.39 4.62 -1.55
C SER A 90 -20.05 3.27 -2.17
N VAL A 91 -19.62 2.33 -1.34
CA VAL A 91 -19.30 0.95 -1.71
C VAL A 91 -20.04 -0.01 -0.80
N GLU A 92 -20.57 -1.09 -1.38
CA GLU A 92 -21.21 -2.20 -0.65
C GLU A 92 -20.33 -3.46 -0.75
N MET A 93 -20.26 -4.23 0.32
CA MET A 93 -19.65 -5.55 0.30
C MET A 93 -20.65 -6.60 -0.15
N ILE A 94 -20.42 -7.20 -1.31
CA ILE A 94 -21.25 -8.28 -1.83
C ILE A 94 -20.75 -9.62 -1.29
N SER A 95 -19.47 -9.88 -1.37
CA SER A 95 -18.87 -11.13 -0.90
C SER A 95 -17.46 -10.90 -0.32
N PRO A 96 -17.24 -11.21 0.97
CA PRO A 96 -15.93 -11.08 1.63
C PRO A 96 -15.11 -12.38 1.58
N ASN A 97 -15.46 -13.34 0.72
CA ASN A 97 -14.73 -14.60 0.64
C ASN A 97 -13.41 -14.42 -0.11
N LEU A 98 -12.29 -14.88 0.44
CA LEU A 98 -10.96 -14.80 -0.18
C LEU A 98 -10.90 -15.39 -1.59
N THR A 99 -11.71 -16.39 -1.87
CA THR A 99 -11.79 -17.04 -3.19
C THR A 99 -12.91 -16.47 -4.09
N ASN A 100 -13.66 -15.51 -3.58
CA ASN A 100 -14.75 -14.86 -4.31
C ASN A 100 -15.04 -13.50 -3.66
N THR A 101 -14.11 -12.58 -3.81
CA THR A 101 -14.23 -11.23 -3.25
C THR A 101 -14.94 -10.32 -4.23
N GLU A 102 -16.01 -9.67 -3.78
CA GLU A 102 -16.87 -8.84 -4.63
C GLU A 102 -17.39 -7.64 -3.87
N VAL A 103 -17.26 -6.47 -4.47
CA VAL A 103 -17.78 -5.19 -3.97
C VAL A 103 -18.58 -4.51 -5.07
N GLU A 104 -19.60 -3.72 -4.69
CA GLU A 104 -20.35 -2.89 -5.61
C GLU A 104 -20.14 -1.41 -5.30
N ILE A 105 -19.83 -0.62 -6.32
CA ILE A 105 -19.64 0.82 -6.20
C ILE A 105 -20.92 1.50 -6.70
N HIS A 106 -21.65 2.13 -5.78
CA HIS A 106 -22.93 2.78 -6.09
C HIS A 106 -22.74 4.24 -6.51
N GLN A 107 -21.72 4.91 -6.01
CA GLN A 107 -21.47 6.33 -6.24
C GLN A 107 -20.01 6.69 -5.98
N GLY A 108 -19.53 7.74 -6.64
CA GLY A 108 -18.22 8.33 -6.39
C GLY A 108 -17.10 7.65 -7.16
N GLU A 109 -15.88 7.78 -6.66
CA GLU A 109 -14.66 7.27 -7.28
C GLU A 109 -13.93 6.35 -6.29
N ALA A 110 -13.60 5.15 -6.75
CA ALA A 110 -12.87 4.16 -5.98
C ALA A 110 -11.71 3.58 -6.76
N MET A 111 -10.58 3.36 -6.09
CA MET A 111 -9.35 2.86 -6.68
C MET A 111 -8.92 1.55 -6.01
N ILE A 112 -8.56 0.55 -6.82
CA ILE A 112 -8.06 -0.72 -6.31
C ILE A 112 -6.59 -0.88 -6.70
N GLU A 113 -5.74 -0.93 -5.68
CA GLU A 113 -4.34 -1.32 -5.80
C GLU A 113 -4.22 -2.83 -5.60
N VAL A 114 -3.61 -3.49 -6.56
CA VAL A 114 -3.34 -4.93 -6.54
C VAL A 114 -1.84 -5.13 -6.64
N ALA A 115 -1.19 -5.46 -5.54
CA ALA A 115 0.23 -5.82 -5.48
C ALA A 115 0.44 -7.30 -5.81
N GLU A 116 -0.51 -8.16 -5.40
CA GLU A 116 -0.55 -9.58 -5.75
C GLU A 116 -1.99 -10.03 -5.97
N LEU A 117 -2.23 -10.74 -7.07
CA LEU A 117 -3.53 -11.34 -7.38
C LEU A 117 -3.35 -12.84 -7.69
N HIS A 118 -3.88 -13.66 -6.80
CA HIS A 118 -3.98 -15.09 -7.09
C HIS A 118 -5.20 -15.38 -7.96
N PRO A 119 -5.09 -16.26 -8.97
CA PRO A 119 -6.21 -16.62 -9.85
C PRO A 119 -7.44 -17.12 -9.08
N GLN A 120 -7.23 -17.70 -7.89
CA GLN A 120 -8.27 -18.22 -7.01
C GLN A 120 -9.09 -17.12 -6.31
N ASN A 121 -8.59 -15.89 -6.22
CA ASN A 121 -9.29 -14.80 -5.51
C ASN A 121 -10.60 -14.39 -6.20
N ASN A 122 -10.69 -14.55 -7.53
CA ASN A 122 -11.88 -14.17 -8.30
C ASN A 122 -12.42 -12.78 -7.88
N LEU A 123 -11.53 -11.78 -7.91
CA LEU A 123 -11.83 -10.43 -7.47
C LEU A 123 -12.70 -9.70 -8.50
N ARG A 124 -13.86 -9.24 -8.05
CA ARG A 124 -14.85 -8.54 -8.90
C ARG A 124 -15.28 -7.23 -8.28
N VAL A 125 -15.61 -6.31 -9.17
CA VAL A 125 -16.21 -5.01 -8.84
C VAL A 125 -17.44 -4.83 -9.72
N ASP A 126 -18.57 -4.56 -9.11
CA ASP A 126 -19.81 -4.22 -9.79
C ASP A 126 -20.00 -2.70 -9.77
N GLU A 127 -20.46 -2.15 -10.89
CA GLU A 127 -20.79 -0.75 -11.08
C GLU A 127 -21.90 -0.65 -12.12
N ASP A 128 -23.03 -0.04 -11.76
CA ASP A 128 -24.19 0.17 -12.67
C ASP A 128 -24.63 -1.13 -13.40
N GLY A 129 -24.65 -2.26 -12.69
CA GLY A 129 -25.01 -3.57 -13.24
C GLY A 129 -23.97 -4.19 -14.17
N VAL A 130 -22.76 -3.63 -14.23
CA VAL A 130 -21.63 -4.15 -15.00
C VAL A 130 -20.61 -4.76 -14.05
N THR A 131 -20.28 -6.04 -14.27
CA THR A 131 -19.25 -6.72 -13.49
C THR A 131 -17.88 -6.60 -14.15
N THR A 132 -16.91 -6.09 -13.41
CA THR A 132 -15.50 -6.04 -13.79
C THR A 132 -14.70 -7.04 -12.98
N ARG A 133 -14.11 -8.04 -13.64
CA ARG A 133 -13.20 -9.01 -13.02
C ARG A 133 -11.75 -8.58 -13.21
N LEU A 134 -11.00 -8.42 -12.13
CA LEU A 134 -9.58 -8.12 -12.17
C LEU A 134 -8.77 -9.38 -12.48
N MET A 135 -7.82 -9.29 -13.41
CA MET A 135 -7.13 -10.45 -13.95
C MET A 135 -5.63 -10.47 -13.65
N LYS A 136 -5.04 -9.33 -13.26
CA LYS A 136 -3.60 -9.16 -13.00
C LYS A 136 -3.36 -8.15 -11.91
N ASP A 137 -2.15 -8.18 -11.37
CA ASP A 137 -1.62 -7.12 -10.53
C ASP A 137 -1.68 -5.79 -11.28
N GLY A 138 -2.00 -4.72 -10.57
CA GLY A 138 -2.16 -3.43 -11.21
C GLY A 138 -2.89 -2.39 -10.39
N LEU A 139 -3.28 -1.31 -11.08
CA LEU A 139 -4.07 -0.22 -10.54
C LEU A 139 -5.31 -0.02 -11.40
N TYR A 140 -6.45 -0.05 -10.75
CA TYR A 140 -7.77 0.00 -11.35
C TYR A 140 -8.56 1.12 -10.71
N ASP A 141 -9.30 1.85 -11.51
CA ASP A 141 -10.12 2.96 -11.06
C ASP A 141 -11.54 2.80 -11.58
N PHE A 142 -12.50 3.14 -10.73
CA PHE A 142 -13.93 3.00 -10.95
C PHE A 142 -14.59 4.33 -10.60
N ASP A 143 -15.16 5.00 -11.58
CA ASP A 143 -15.85 6.27 -11.39
C ASP A 143 -17.36 6.10 -11.70
N ALA A 144 -18.11 5.75 -10.67
CA ALA A 144 -19.56 5.54 -10.80
C ALA A 144 -20.35 6.82 -11.14
N ASN A 145 -19.76 8.01 -10.95
CA ASN A 145 -20.39 9.25 -11.37
C ASN A 145 -20.31 9.46 -12.89
N GLN A 146 -19.29 8.87 -13.53
CA GLN A 146 -19.07 8.93 -14.97
C GLN A 146 -19.38 7.59 -15.66
N ASN A 147 -19.78 6.57 -14.91
CA ASN A 147 -19.95 5.18 -15.38
C ASN A 147 -18.74 4.73 -16.19
N ASN A 148 -17.54 4.78 -15.58
CA ASN A 148 -16.29 4.55 -16.29
C ASN A 148 -15.32 3.67 -15.49
N VAL A 149 -14.83 2.62 -16.12
CA VAL A 149 -13.76 1.79 -15.58
C VAL A 149 -12.45 2.10 -16.29
N LEU A 150 -11.40 2.32 -15.53
CA LEU A 150 -10.07 2.63 -16.03
C LEU A 150 -9.06 1.62 -15.50
N VAL A 151 -8.21 1.10 -16.39
CA VAL A 151 -7.05 0.26 -16.03
C VAL A 151 -5.78 1.06 -16.26
N TYR A 152 -5.18 1.58 -15.19
CA TYR A 152 -3.91 2.30 -15.27
C TYR A 152 -2.77 1.32 -15.61
N LYS A 153 -2.70 0.20 -14.89
CA LYS A 153 -1.79 -0.94 -15.07
C LYS A 153 -2.56 -2.23 -14.78
N GLY A 154 -2.28 -3.30 -15.47
CA GLY A 154 -2.94 -4.59 -15.28
C GLY A 154 -3.84 -4.99 -16.44
N GLU A 155 -4.82 -5.81 -16.17
CA GLU A 155 -5.82 -6.32 -17.13
C GLU A 155 -7.12 -6.66 -16.40
N ALA A 156 -8.26 -6.28 -16.99
CA ALA A 156 -9.57 -6.62 -16.48
C ALA A 156 -10.47 -7.19 -17.58
N LEU A 157 -11.48 -7.96 -17.20
CA LEU A 157 -12.59 -8.39 -18.04
C LEU A 157 -13.85 -7.68 -17.57
N VAL A 158 -14.43 -6.85 -18.43
CA VAL A 158 -15.63 -6.06 -18.18
C VAL A 158 -16.80 -6.71 -18.89
N SER A 159 -17.82 -7.15 -18.14
CA SER A 159 -19.02 -7.81 -18.65
C SER A 159 -20.14 -6.79 -18.84
N VAL A 160 -20.36 -6.35 -20.09
CA VAL A 160 -21.37 -5.37 -20.46
C VAL A 160 -22.45 -6.08 -21.28
N GLY A 161 -23.61 -6.37 -20.65
CA GLY A 161 -24.64 -7.21 -21.25
C GLY A 161 -24.09 -8.59 -21.62
N ASP A 162 -24.28 -9.03 -22.85
CA ASP A 162 -23.79 -10.33 -23.34
C ASP A 162 -22.32 -10.30 -23.80
N ARG A 163 -21.65 -9.16 -23.71
CA ARG A 163 -20.28 -8.98 -24.16
C ARG A 163 -19.31 -8.99 -22.99
N VAL A 164 -18.16 -9.62 -23.20
CA VAL A 164 -16.99 -9.49 -22.31
C VAL A 164 -15.92 -8.69 -23.04
N VAL A 165 -15.57 -7.53 -22.49
CA VAL A 165 -14.56 -6.63 -23.03
C VAL A 165 -13.27 -6.78 -22.21
N LYS A 166 -12.18 -7.12 -22.89
CA LYS A 166 -10.85 -7.13 -22.27
C LYS A 166 -10.29 -5.71 -22.22
N LEU A 167 -10.09 -5.20 -21.02
CA LEU A 167 -9.52 -3.88 -20.74
C LEU A 167 -8.07 -4.03 -20.23
N LYS A 168 -7.13 -3.44 -20.96
CA LYS A 168 -5.69 -3.51 -20.63
C LYS A 168 -5.19 -2.19 -20.06
N GLY A 169 -4.06 -2.22 -19.39
CA GLY A 169 -3.38 -1.04 -18.86
C GLY A 169 -3.25 0.10 -19.88
N GLY A 170 -3.50 1.34 -19.43
CA GLY A 170 -3.56 2.54 -20.26
C GLY A 170 -4.87 2.72 -21.03
N ARG A 171 -5.94 2.02 -20.64
CA ARG A 171 -7.25 2.06 -21.27
C ARG A 171 -8.36 2.28 -20.26
N GLN A 172 -9.42 2.94 -20.73
CA GLN A 172 -10.67 3.11 -20.00
C GLN A 172 -11.85 2.65 -20.87
N LEU A 173 -12.97 2.34 -20.22
CA LEU A 173 -14.21 1.93 -20.85
C LEU A 173 -15.38 2.60 -20.15
N ALA A 174 -16.17 3.38 -20.89
CA ALA A 174 -17.44 3.89 -20.38
C ALA A 174 -18.50 2.78 -20.44
N LEU A 175 -19.21 2.56 -19.34
CA LEU A 175 -20.09 1.41 -19.12
C LEU A 175 -21.50 1.59 -19.72
N GLY A 176 -21.98 2.82 -19.84
CA GLY A 176 -23.36 3.14 -20.27
C GLY A 176 -23.70 2.78 -21.72
N ASP A 177 -22.78 2.22 -22.52
CA ASP A 177 -22.99 1.86 -23.91
C ASP A 177 -22.28 0.54 -24.24
N ALA A 178 -23.06 -0.51 -24.49
CA ALA A 178 -22.55 -1.86 -24.78
C ALA A 178 -21.66 -1.93 -26.03
N ASP A 179 -21.79 -0.98 -26.97
CA ASP A 179 -20.99 -0.94 -28.19
C ASP A 179 -19.68 -0.16 -28.05
N ARG A 180 -19.45 0.49 -26.94
CA ARG A 180 -18.20 1.24 -26.71
C ARG A 180 -16.99 0.32 -26.69
N LYS A 181 -15.89 0.88 -27.20
CA LYS A 181 -14.59 0.21 -27.25
C LYS A 181 -13.64 0.88 -26.24
N PRO A 182 -12.68 0.09 -25.69
CA PRO A 182 -11.64 0.65 -24.84
C PRO A 182 -10.91 1.83 -25.51
N GLN A 183 -10.82 2.95 -24.82
CA GLN A 183 -10.14 4.17 -25.26
C GLN A 183 -8.87 4.42 -24.43
N LYS A 184 -7.92 5.18 -24.97
CA LYS A 184 -6.80 5.70 -24.18
C LYS A 184 -7.32 6.84 -23.29
N PHE A 185 -6.78 6.96 -22.11
CA PHE A 185 -6.96 8.12 -21.25
C PHE A 185 -5.65 8.91 -21.10
N ASP A 186 -5.74 10.14 -20.65
CA ASP A 186 -4.57 10.96 -20.31
C ASP A 186 -4.03 10.56 -18.94
N LYS A 187 -2.86 9.92 -18.93
CA LYS A 187 -2.23 9.47 -17.69
C LYS A 187 -1.83 10.64 -16.79
N GLY A 188 -1.34 11.75 -17.36
CA GLY A 188 -0.91 12.89 -16.56
C GLY A 188 -2.10 13.56 -15.86
N GLN A 189 -3.25 13.66 -16.53
CA GLN A 189 -4.47 14.16 -15.94
C GLN A 189 -4.98 13.21 -14.83
N PHE A 190 -4.96 11.91 -15.05
CA PHE A 190 -5.35 10.90 -14.06
C PHE A 190 -4.46 10.96 -12.82
N GLU A 191 -3.14 11.00 -13.02
CA GLU A 191 -2.16 11.09 -11.93
C GLU A 191 -2.24 12.40 -11.12
N ALA A 192 -2.76 13.47 -11.72
CA ALA A 192 -3.05 14.73 -11.04
C ALA A 192 -4.34 14.69 -10.20
N GLY A 193 -5.15 13.64 -10.33
CA GLY A 193 -6.39 13.45 -9.58
C GLY A 193 -6.15 13.30 -8.07
N SER A 194 -7.07 13.85 -7.28
CA SER A 194 -6.93 13.86 -5.80
C SER A 194 -6.89 12.46 -5.20
N LEU A 195 -7.70 11.53 -5.73
CA LEU A 195 -7.72 10.15 -5.26
C LEU A 195 -6.41 9.43 -5.60
N TYR A 196 -5.88 9.61 -6.82
CA TYR A 196 -4.59 9.01 -7.19
C TYR A 196 -3.45 9.51 -6.30
N GLN A 197 -3.36 10.82 -6.08
CA GLN A 197 -2.31 11.42 -5.23
C GLN A 197 -2.39 10.90 -3.79
N TRP A 198 -3.59 10.85 -3.23
CA TRP A 198 -3.82 10.31 -1.89
C TRP A 198 -3.52 8.81 -1.83
N ALA A 199 -3.99 8.03 -2.81
CA ALA A 199 -3.76 6.59 -2.88
C ALA A 199 -2.28 6.25 -2.99
N SER A 200 -1.52 7.02 -3.79
CA SER A 200 -0.06 6.88 -3.91
C SER A 200 0.66 7.14 -2.59
N LEU A 201 0.27 8.21 -1.87
CA LEU A 201 0.82 8.53 -0.55
C LEU A 201 0.47 7.44 0.46
N ARG A 202 -0.79 6.98 0.49
CA ARG A 202 -1.23 5.91 1.38
C ARG A 202 -0.50 4.61 1.11
N SER A 203 -0.29 4.26 -0.16
CA SER A 203 0.48 3.08 -0.58
C SER A 203 1.92 3.12 -0.07
N SER A 204 2.57 4.30 -0.06
CA SER A 204 3.93 4.43 0.48
C SER A 204 3.99 4.14 1.98
N TYR A 205 3.02 4.61 2.77
CA TYR A 205 2.96 4.31 4.21
C TYR A 205 2.72 2.83 4.49
N VAL A 206 1.84 2.18 3.72
CA VAL A 206 1.59 0.74 3.88
C VAL A 206 2.81 -0.08 3.49
N ALA A 207 3.58 0.35 2.49
CA ALA A 207 4.84 -0.30 2.10
C ALA A 207 5.96 -0.08 3.15
N GLU A 208 6.02 1.08 3.80
CA GLU A 208 6.93 1.32 4.93
C GLU A 208 6.56 0.45 6.12
N ALA A 209 5.27 0.37 6.47
CA ALA A 209 4.78 -0.55 7.50
C ALA A 209 5.09 -2.02 7.20
N ASN A 210 5.14 -2.44 5.92
CA ASN A 210 5.57 -3.79 5.55
C ASN A 210 7.01 -4.05 5.99
N ILE A 211 7.93 -3.10 5.79
CA ILE A 211 9.33 -3.25 6.17
C ILE A 211 9.45 -3.42 7.68
N ASP A 212 8.76 -2.57 8.46
CA ASP A 212 8.76 -2.63 9.92
C ASP A 212 8.17 -3.95 10.43
N ALA A 213 7.06 -4.39 9.86
CA ALA A 213 6.40 -5.64 10.24
C ALA A 213 7.18 -6.90 9.82
N ALA A 214 7.92 -6.86 8.69
CA ALA A 214 8.69 -8.00 8.20
C ALA A 214 10.09 -8.11 8.84
N ALA A 215 10.71 -6.99 9.24
CA ALA A 215 12.08 -6.93 9.76
C ALA A 215 12.35 -7.85 10.97
N PRO A 216 11.45 -8.03 11.95
CA PRO A 216 11.68 -8.95 13.08
C PRO A 216 11.90 -10.41 12.67
N TYR A 217 11.42 -10.80 11.50
CA TYR A 217 11.52 -12.17 10.98
C TYR A 217 12.67 -12.36 9.99
N ALA A 218 13.40 -11.31 9.63
CA ALA A 218 14.47 -11.34 8.63
C ALA A 218 15.66 -12.25 9.02
N GLY A 219 15.90 -12.43 10.32
CA GLY A 219 16.93 -13.34 10.84
C GLY A 219 16.54 -14.82 10.90
N GLY A 220 15.40 -15.18 10.39
CA GLY A 220 14.77 -16.49 10.52
C GLY A 220 13.74 -16.51 11.66
N GLY A 221 12.75 -17.35 11.51
CA GLY A 221 11.63 -17.46 12.43
C GLY A 221 10.36 -17.80 11.70
N PHE A 222 9.34 -18.15 12.47
CA PHE A 222 8.03 -18.45 11.91
C PHE A 222 7.23 -17.14 11.77
N TYR A 223 6.70 -16.86 10.58
CA TYR A 223 5.80 -15.76 10.32
C TYR A 223 4.61 -16.26 9.49
N TYR A 224 3.53 -15.50 9.53
CA TYR A 224 2.36 -15.77 8.70
C TYR A 224 2.30 -14.75 7.57
N PRO A 225 2.38 -15.20 6.30
CA PRO A 225 2.10 -14.32 5.16
C PRO A 225 0.64 -13.82 5.21
N GLY A 226 0.42 -12.62 4.70
CA GLY A 226 -0.90 -12.02 4.68
C GLY A 226 -0.95 -10.67 5.37
N TRP A 227 -2.10 -10.32 5.93
CA TRP A 227 -2.28 -9.08 6.66
C TRP A 227 -1.63 -9.12 8.02
N ASN A 228 -0.76 -8.16 8.30
CA ASN A 228 -0.05 -8.00 9.55
C ASN A 228 -0.29 -6.60 10.11
N TRP A 229 -0.68 -6.50 11.38
CA TRP A 229 -0.88 -5.21 12.05
C TRP A 229 0.46 -4.58 12.39
N ASP A 230 0.62 -3.32 12.02
CA ASP A 230 1.73 -2.50 12.47
C ASP A 230 1.25 -1.44 13.47
N PRO A 231 1.66 -1.53 14.75
CA PRO A 231 1.21 -0.61 15.78
C PRO A 231 1.79 0.80 15.67
N TRP A 232 2.84 1.03 14.87
CA TRP A 232 3.41 2.34 14.66
C TRP A 232 2.65 3.14 13.61
N PHE A 233 2.10 2.43 12.62
CA PHE A 233 1.30 3.02 11.56
C PHE A 233 -0.21 2.96 11.85
N ASP A 234 -0.62 2.31 12.96
CA ASP A 234 -2.02 2.03 13.29
C ASP A 234 -2.77 1.47 12.06
N ALA A 235 -2.17 0.51 11.37
CA ALA A 235 -2.69 -0.03 10.14
C ALA A 235 -2.22 -1.46 9.89
N TYR A 236 -2.98 -2.20 9.10
CA TYR A 236 -2.47 -3.44 8.50
C TYR A 236 -1.62 -3.13 7.30
N THR A 237 -0.55 -3.90 7.18
CA THR A 237 0.25 -4.03 5.97
C THR A 237 0.21 -5.46 5.47
N TRP A 238 0.66 -5.67 4.24
CA TRP A 238 0.74 -7.00 3.67
C TRP A 238 2.18 -7.51 3.66
N ILE A 239 2.41 -8.69 4.27
CA ILE A 239 3.68 -9.41 4.18
C ILE A 239 3.51 -10.57 3.20
N PRO A 240 4.21 -10.57 2.04
CA PRO A 240 4.17 -11.67 1.10
C PRO A 240 4.83 -12.94 1.65
N GLY A 241 4.43 -14.10 1.10
CA GLY A 241 4.98 -15.39 1.52
C GLY A 241 6.44 -15.59 1.13
N ASP A 242 6.87 -15.00 0.00
CA ASP A 242 8.25 -15.03 -0.48
C ASP A 242 8.45 -13.89 -1.49
N GLY A 243 9.71 -13.47 -1.68
CA GLY A 243 10.09 -12.50 -2.70
C GLY A 243 9.74 -11.05 -2.39
N VAL A 244 9.69 -10.26 -3.46
CA VAL A 244 9.34 -8.84 -3.46
C VAL A 244 8.24 -8.59 -4.47
N PHE A 245 7.19 -7.92 -4.05
CA PHE A 245 6.07 -7.53 -4.90
C PHE A 245 6.02 -6.01 -5.03
N TRP A 246 5.69 -5.54 -6.21
CA TRP A 246 5.72 -4.11 -6.49
C TRP A 246 4.32 -3.53 -6.61
N SER A 247 4.03 -2.56 -5.75
CA SER A 247 2.89 -1.69 -5.91
C SER A 247 2.88 -1.06 -7.31
N PRO A 248 1.72 -0.86 -7.93
CA PRO A 248 1.60 -0.08 -9.15
C PRO A 248 2.17 1.33 -9.05
N PHE A 249 2.24 1.89 -7.84
CA PHE A 249 2.86 3.19 -7.54
C PHE A 249 4.38 3.15 -7.42
N GLY A 250 5.00 1.95 -7.45
CA GLY A 250 6.46 1.77 -7.43
C GLY A 250 7.06 1.44 -6.07
N TRP A 251 6.26 1.24 -5.03
CA TRP A 251 6.72 0.80 -3.71
C TRP A 251 6.86 -0.72 -3.65
N GLY A 252 7.81 -1.22 -2.84
CA GLY A 252 8.02 -2.66 -2.66
C GLY A 252 7.36 -3.19 -1.40
N TYR A 253 6.72 -4.36 -1.51
CA TYR A 253 6.31 -5.21 -0.38
C TYR A 253 7.28 -6.38 -0.30
N TYR A 254 7.95 -6.53 0.82
CA TYR A 254 9.05 -7.47 1.00
C TYR A 254 8.61 -8.60 1.93
N SER A 255 8.92 -9.84 1.54
CA SER A 255 8.92 -10.93 2.51
C SER A 255 10.11 -10.76 3.46
N PRO A 256 10.10 -11.38 4.66
CA PRO A 256 11.16 -11.23 5.65
C PRO A 256 12.56 -11.51 5.12
N PHE A 257 12.71 -12.45 4.20
CA PHE A 257 14.02 -12.82 3.64
C PHE A 257 14.61 -11.74 2.72
N TYR A 258 13.76 -10.86 2.19
CA TYR A 258 14.14 -9.80 1.24
C TYR A 258 14.05 -8.39 1.81
N VAL A 259 13.64 -8.24 3.08
CA VAL A 259 13.45 -6.91 3.68
C VAL A 259 14.76 -6.11 3.74
N TYR A 260 15.90 -6.78 3.84
CA TYR A 260 17.23 -6.15 3.81
C TYR A 260 17.60 -5.55 2.45
N ASP A 261 16.96 -5.99 1.38
CA ASP A 261 17.14 -5.44 0.02
C ASP A 261 16.32 -4.16 -0.20
N SER A 262 15.50 -3.79 0.79
CA SER A 262 14.71 -2.56 0.75
C SER A 262 15.62 -1.34 0.81
N PRO A 263 15.45 -0.34 -0.09
CA PRO A 263 16.21 0.91 -0.05
C PRO A 263 16.00 1.70 1.26
N PHE A 264 14.90 1.46 1.96
CA PHE A 264 14.62 2.08 3.27
C PHE A 264 15.36 1.41 4.42
N PHE A 265 15.77 0.16 4.28
CA PHE A 265 16.46 -0.57 5.33
C PHE A 265 17.89 -0.04 5.58
N PHE A 266 18.59 0.35 4.53
CA PHE A 266 19.96 0.88 4.61
C PHE A 266 20.06 2.36 4.96
N GLY A 267 18.97 3.13 4.84
CA GLY A 267 18.92 4.55 5.20
C GLY A 267 18.95 4.84 6.71
N GLY A 268 18.74 3.82 7.55
CA GLY A 268 18.59 3.97 9.01
C GLY A 268 19.70 3.37 9.87
N TYR A 269 20.64 2.61 9.33
CA TYR A 269 21.74 1.99 10.12
C TYR A 269 23.06 2.73 9.98
N GLY A 270 23.09 4.02 10.36
CA GLY A 270 24.29 4.62 10.93
C GLY A 270 24.34 4.22 12.41
N TYR A 271 25.43 3.61 12.86
CA TYR A 271 25.72 3.25 14.25
C TYR A 271 25.26 4.34 15.22
N GLY A 272 24.14 4.12 15.90
CA GLY A 272 23.63 5.01 16.92
C GLY A 272 22.21 4.61 17.26
N TYR A 273 21.99 4.18 18.51
CA TYR A 273 20.68 3.99 19.11
C TYR A 273 19.89 5.31 19.06
N GLY A 274 19.21 5.55 17.95
CA GLY A 274 18.33 6.69 17.75
C GLY A 274 17.39 6.37 16.61
N ARG A 275 16.31 5.66 16.91
CA ARG A 275 15.17 5.54 16.02
C ARG A 275 14.60 6.95 15.85
N TYR A 276 14.88 7.59 14.74
CA TYR A 276 14.13 8.77 14.34
C TYR A 276 12.79 8.28 13.77
N HIS A 277 11.85 8.05 14.67
CA HIS A 277 10.46 7.89 14.31
C HIS A 277 9.93 9.27 13.92
N HIS A 278 9.66 9.47 12.65
CA HIS A 278 8.80 10.56 12.24
C HIS A 278 7.41 10.25 12.77
N HIS A 279 7.06 10.84 13.92
CA HIS A 279 5.70 10.85 14.42
C HIS A 279 4.83 11.64 13.45
N PHE A 280 4.17 10.95 12.53
CA PHE A 280 2.99 11.47 11.87
C PHE A 280 1.78 11.05 12.71
N GLY A 281 1.52 11.83 13.77
CA GLY A 281 0.33 11.63 14.59
C GLY A 281 -0.94 12.05 13.83
N PRO A 282 -2.15 11.67 14.34
CA PRO A 282 -3.44 11.84 13.68
C PRO A 282 -3.90 13.29 13.46
N ASN A 283 -3.01 14.29 13.58
CA ASN A 283 -3.29 15.71 13.43
C ASN A 283 -2.66 16.34 12.18
N TYR A 284 -2.55 15.59 11.07
CA TYR A 284 -2.07 16.19 9.83
C TYR A 284 -3.16 17.04 9.19
N ARG A 285 -3.14 18.34 9.50
CA ARG A 285 -3.86 19.36 8.73
C ARG A 285 -3.22 19.46 7.36
N SER A 286 -4.04 19.23 6.34
CA SER A 286 -3.94 19.72 4.96
C SER A 286 -2.56 20.23 4.53
N TRP A 287 -1.82 19.40 3.81
CA TRP A 287 -0.74 19.87 2.97
C TRP A 287 -1.31 20.12 1.56
N GLY A 288 -1.22 21.37 1.15
CA GLY A 288 -1.44 21.75 -0.24
C GLY A 288 -0.40 21.11 -1.17
N PRO A 289 -0.55 21.18 -2.50
CA PRO A 289 0.25 20.47 -3.46
C PRO A 289 1.74 20.83 -3.32
N GLY A 290 2.53 19.91 -2.78
CA GLY A 290 3.97 19.98 -2.80
C GLY A 290 4.54 19.52 -4.14
N PRO A 291 5.72 20.00 -4.52
CA PRO A 291 6.27 19.77 -5.84
C PRO A 291 6.61 18.29 -6.08
N HIS A 292 6.38 17.89 -7.31
CA HIS A 292 6.65 16.56 -7.86
C HIS A 292 8.08 16.08 -7.55
N TYR A 293 8.20 15.00 -6.77
CA TYR A 293 9.45 14.24 -6.70
C TYR A 293 9.42 13.13 -7.75
N TYR A 294 9.96 13.44 -8.92
CA TYR A 294 10.51 12.40 -9.79
C TYR A 294 11.79 11.90 -9.13
N GLY A 295 11.78 10.64 -8.67
CA GLY A 295 12.96 9.99 -8.12
C GLY A 295 14.02 9.77 -9.19
N GLY A 296 14.94 10.73 -9.30
CA GLY A 296 16.24 10.55 -9.93
C GLY A 296 17.28 10.60 -8.81
N PHE A 297 18.02 9.50 -8.61
CA PHE A 297 19.16 9.47 -7.70
C PHE A 297 20.23 10.45 -8.20
N SER A 298 20.38 11.59 -7.54
CA SER A 298 21.62 12.36 -7.55
C SER A 298 21.93 12.74 -6.11
N GLY A 299 23.12 12.34 -5.63
CA GLY A 299 23.59 12.58 -4.28
C GLY A 299 23.55 14.07 -3.92
N GLY A 300 22.73 14.42 -2.96
CA GLY A 300 22.62 15.75 -2.40
C GLY A 300 23.30 15.79 -1.04
N HIS A 301 24.28 16.69 -0.92
CA HIS A 301 24.98 16.99 0.32
C HIS A 301 24.03 17.52 1.39
N TYR A 302 24.03 16.91 2.57
CA TYR A 302 23.41 17.47 3.76
C TYR A 302 24.32 18.51 4.38
N HIS A 303 23.88 19.77 4.44
CA HIS A 303 24.43 20.77 5.35
C HIS A 303 23.75 20.63 6.70
N GLY A 304 24.43 19.99 7.65
CA GLY A 304 24.07 20.01 9.07
C GLY A 304 24.62 21.29 9.69
N GLY A 305 23.74 22.19 10.12
CA GLY A 305 24.09 23.30 11.00
C GLY A 305 24.20 22.78 12.44
N GLY A 306 25.38 22.73 12.97
CA GLY A 306 25.67 22.46 14.37
C GLY A 306 26.67 23.45 14.91
N ASN A 307 26.27 24.15 15.97
CA ASN A 307 27.00 25.20 16.65
C ASN A 307 28.07 24.61 17.59
N GLY A 308 29.30 25.17 17.53
CA GLY A 308 30.18 25.30 18.69
C GLY A 308 31.30 24.28 18.90
N GLY A 309 32.55 24.72 18.76
CA GLY A 309 33.64 24.27 19.64
C GLY A 309 34.95 23.81 18.98
N GLN A 310 35.90 24.76 18.85
CA GLN A 310 37.36 24.63 19.01
C GLN A 310 38.18 23.70 18.11
N GLY A 311 39.07 24.34 17.44
CA GLY A 311 40.12 24.08 16.55
C GLY A 311 41.07 22.91 16.77
N PHE A 312 41.57 22.44 15.63
CA PHE A 312 42.94 21.95 15.46
C PHE A 312 43.38 22.26 14.02
N THR A 313 44.48 23.01 13.94
CA THR A 313 45.23 23.31 12.73
C THR A 313 46.06 22.10 12.33
N GLY A 314 45.99 21.72 11.06
CA GLY A 314 46.91 20.77 10.45
C GLY A 314 46.83 20.88 8.93
N GLY A 315 47.73 21.68 8.35
CA GLY A 315 47.85 21.85 6.91
C GLY A 315 48.59 20.67 6.28
N TYR A 316 48.18 20.29 5.06
CA TYR A 316 49.04 19.64 4.08
C TYR A 316 48.79 20.25 2.70
N HIS A 317 49.90 20.73 2.12
CA HIS A 317 50.09 21.22 0.77
C HIS A 317 50.27 20.06 -0.24
N GLY A 318 49.95 20.35 -1.49
CA GLY A 318 50.45 19.67 -2.67
C GLY A 318 49.30 18.97 -3.43
N GLY A 319 49.16 19.11 -4.70
CA GLY A 319 49.93 19.64 -5.80
C GLY A 319 49.14 19.34 -7.04
N GLY A 320 49.12 20.26 -7.98
CA GLY A 320 48.39 20.20 -9.23
C GLY A 320 48.89 19.10 -10.18
N GLY A 321 48.04 18.75 -11.11
CA GLY A 321 48.32 17.88 -12.24
C GLY A 321 47.25 18.04 -13.29
N GLU A 322 47.43 19.02 -14.19
CA GLU A 322 46.74 19.06 -15.48
C GLU A 322 47.24 17.91 -16.35
N VAL A 323 46.38 17.21 -17.04
CA VAL A 323 46.74 16.39 -18.20
C VAL A 323 45.74 16.63 -19.31
N HIS A 324 46.29 17.17 -20.38
CA HIS A 324 45.69 17.39 -21.70
C HIS A 324 45.35 16.07 -22.44
N GLY A 325 44.25 16.10 -23.15
CA GLY A 325 44.01 15.79 -24.54
C GLY A 325 44.51 14.45 -25.13
N GLY A 326 43.61 13.81 -25.85
CA GLY A 326 43.92 12.73 -26.76
C GLY A 326 42.72 12.24 -27.53
N SER A 327 42.41 12.93 -28.63
CA SER A 327 41.53 12.41 -29.69
C SER A 327 42.22 11.25 -30.43
N GLY A 328 41.55 10.12 -30.59
CA GLY A 328 41.99 9.02 -31.42
C GLY A 328 40.83 8.37 -32.12
N GLY A 329 40.63 8.76 -33.36
CA GLY A 329 39.71 8.05 -34.27
C GLY A 329 40.33 6.79 -34.80
N PHE A 330 39.55 5.74 -35.01
CA PHE A 330 39.89 4.61 -35.83
C PHE A 330 38.84 4.39 -36.93
N HIS A 331 39.30 4.55 -38.16
CA HIS A 331 38.68 4.07 -39.39
C HIS A 331 39.15 2.65 -39.68
N GLY A 332 38.34 1.91 -40.40
CA GLY A 332 38.70 0.70 -41.18
C GLY A 332 37.67 -0.38 -40.95
N GLY A 333 36.96 -0.81 -41.86
CA GLY A 333 37.23 -1.35 -43.23
C GLY A 333 36.71 -2.78 -43.21
N GLY A 334 35.64 -3.13 -43.88
CA GLY A 334 35.58 -3.62 -45.22
C GLY A 334 35.72 -5.14 -45.29
N GLY A 335 34.76 -5.80 -45.96
CA GLY A 335 34.79 -7.19 -46.38
C GLY A 335 33.45 -7.88 -46.09
N GLY A 336 32.56 -8.17 -46.96
CA GLY A 336 32.66 -8.71 -48.31
C GLY A 336 32.61 -10.20 -48.27
N GLY A 337 31.43 -10.83 -48.49
CA GLY A 337 31.30 -12.27 -48.63
C GLY A 337 29.87 -12.68 -48.93
N GLY A 338 29.51 -12.68 -50.20
CA GLY A 338 28.28 -13.28 -50.70
C GLY A 338 28.45 -14.78 -50.87
N PHE A 339 27.38 -15.54 -50.68
CA PHE A 339 27.24 -16.85 -51.29
C PHE A 339 25.81 -17.00 -51.86
N HIS A 340 25.83 -17.29 -53.15
CA HIS A 340 24.71 -17.75 -53.97
C HIS A 340 24.44 -19.24 -53.76
N GLY A 341 23.26 -19.63 -54.12
CA GLY A 341 22.88 -20.99 -54.49
C GLY A 341 21.66 -21.44 -53.72
N GLY A 342 20.61 -21.81 -54.28
CA GLY A 342 20.19 -22.52 -55.42
C GLY A 342 19.02 -23.36 -55.02
N GLY A 343 17.93 -23.25 -55.54
CA GLY A 343 16.94 -23.84 -56.30
C GLY A 343 16.64 -25.31 -55.99
N GLY A 344 15.36 -25.65 -55.95
CA GLY A 344 14.86 -27.01 -55.93
C GLY A 344 13.36 -27.09 -55.88
N HIS A 345 12.77 -27.33 -57.01
CA HIS A 345 11.38 -27.70 -57.25
C HIS A 345 11.00 -29.04 -56.62
N GLY A 346 9.68 -29.21 -56.36
CA GLY A 346 9.08 -30.49 -56.63
C GLY A 346 7.97 -30.99 -55.71
N HIS A 347 6.77 -30.98 -56.28
CA HIS A 347 5.53 -31.73 -55.99
C HIS A 347 4.68 -31.29 -54.83
#